data_f5b451cd004149f15ac074cd2db5047d
#
_entry.id   f5b451cd004149f15ac074cd2db5047d
#
_cell.length_a   1.000
_cell.length_b   1.000
_cell.length_c   1.000
_cell.angle_alpha   90.00
_cell.angle_beta   90.00
_cell.angle_gamma   90.00
#
_symmetry.space_group_name_H-M   'P 1'
#
loop_
_entity.id
_entity.type
_entity.pdbx_description
1 polymer ?
#
loop_
_entity_poly.entity_id
_entity_poly.type
_entity_poly.pdbx_seq_one_letter_code
_entity_poly.pdbx_strand_id
1 'polypeptide(L)'
;MQVKKYLVKCLHRLQKGPGYTYKELLVWYCDNTNTHGPKRIICEGPKKKAMWFVLTLLFASIVFWQWGVFIRTYLSWEVSVSLSVGFKTMDFPAVTICNASPFQYSKVKHLLKDLDQLMEAVLERIVAPELPRANATRALNFTLWNHTPLVLIDERNPHHPVVLDLFADNHNVSASGSPAPGRACNAQQCKVAMRLCCLNGTVCTFRNFTSATQAVTEWYILQATNIFSQVPTQELVKMGYSGEQLILACLFGAEPCSYRNFTALFHPDYGNCYIFNWGTAERALPSSNPGVEFGLKLILDLGQEDYVPFLTSTAGARLLLHEQRSYPFVKEEGIYAMSGTETSIGVLVDKLERKGKPYSQCTVNGSDVPIHNLYSDYNTTYSIQVAAALPPGPGPSGRPA
;
A
#
# COMPACT_ATOMS: atom_id res chain seq x y z
N MET A 1 44.64 -38.53 -32.18
CA MET A 1 44.38 -39.41 -33.28
C MET A 1 44.07 -40.87 -32.86
N GLN A 2 44.54 -41.35 -31.70
CA GLN A 2 44.28 -42.72 -31.21
C GLN A 2 42.84 -42.94 -30.70
N VAL A 3 42.19 -41.96 -30.06
CA VAL A 3 40.81 -42.08 -29.49
C VAL A 3 39.79 -42.33 -30.62
N LYS A 4 39.92 -41.66 -31.75
CA LYS A 4 39.05 -41.85 -32.92
C LYS A 4 39.14 -43.28 -33.50
N LYS A 5 40.36 -43.91 -33.48
CA LYS A 5 40.58 -45.30 -33.90
C LYS A 5 39.96 -46.32 -32.94
N TYR A 6 39.96 -46.01 -31.61
CA TYR A 6 39.30 -46.83 -30.57
C TYR A 6 37.79 -46.78 -30.68
N LEU A 7 37.20 -45.56 -30.83
CA LEU A 7 35.77 -45.36 -31.00
C LEU A 7 35.26 -46.07 -32.28
N VAL A 8 35.97 -45.96 -33.40
CA VAL A 8 35.61 -46.65 -34.66
C VAL A 8 35.74 -48.17 -34.53
N LYS A 9 36.75 -48.68 -33.79
CA LYS A 9 36.87 -50.07 -33.48
C LYS A 9 35.81 -50.62 -32.54
N CYS A 10 35.37 -49.81 -31.56
CA CYS A 10 34.30 -50.18 -30.69
C CYS A 10 32.92 -50.15 -31.38
N LEU A 11 32.69 -49.15 -32.22
CA LEU A 11 31.51 -49.07 -33.10
C LEU A 11 31.49 -50.24 -34.12
N HIS A 12 32.62 -50.58 -34.66
CA HIS A 12 32.76 -51.80 -35.61
C HIS A 12 32.53 -53.11 -34.86
N ARG A 13 32.88 -53.22 -33.54
CA ARG A 13 32.58 -54.42 -32.75
C ARG A 13 31.09 -54.46 -32.35
N LEU A 14 30.47 -53.35 -32.10
CA LEU A 14 29.00 -53.22 -31.85
C LEU A 14 28.22 -53.49 -33.15
N GLN A 15 28.80 -53.14 -34.31
CA GLN A 15 28.21 -53.36 -35.62
C GLN A 15 28.42 -54.82 -36.17
N LYS A 16 29.38 -55.59 -35.65
CA LYS A 16 29.56 -56.99 -35.88
C LYS A 16 28.87 -57.91 -34.87
N GLY A 17 27.60 -57.53 -34.49
CA GLY A 17 26.70 -58.52 -33.89
C GLY A 17 26.47 -59.71 -34.86
N PRO A 18 25.94 -60.82 -34.37
CA PRO A 18 25.84 -62.08 -35.18
C PRO A 18 24.76 -61.99 -36.27
N GLY A 19 24.87 -61.04 -37.18
CA GLY A 19 23.96 -60.89 -38.29
C GLY A 19 24.29 -59.69 -39.15
N TYR A 20 24.37 -59.86 -40.44
CA TYR A 20 24.52 -58.80 -41.43
C TYR A 20 23.20 -58.21 -41.91
N THR A 21 22.08 -58.81 -41.48
CA THR A 21 20.71 -58.35 -41.83
C THR A 21 19.97 -57.81 -40.65
N TYR A 22 19.08 -56.80 -40.85
CA TYR A 22 18.23 -56.23 -39.78
C TYR A 22 17.41 -57.29 -39.06
N LYS A 23 17.02 -58.38 -39.77
CA LYS A 23 16.26 -59.48 -39.14
C LYS A 23 17.10 -60.24 -38.12
N GLU A 24 18.37 -60.58 -38.44
CA GLU A 24 19.30 -61.32 -37.57
C GLU A 24 19.68 -60.45 -36.35
N LEU A 25 19.88 -59.13 -36.54
CA LEU A 25 20.14 -58.22 -35.46
C LEU A 25 18.92 -58.08 -34.50
N LEU A 26 17.73 -58.05 -35.03
CA LEU A 26 16.47 -57.95 -34.25
C LEU A 26 16.23 -59.27 -33.51
N VAL A 27 16.50 -60.43 -34.10
CA VAL A 27 16.44 -61.73 -33.41
C VAL A 27 17.46 -61.79 -32.28
N TRP A 28 18.70 -61.39 -32.53
CA TRP A 28 19.75 -61.33 -31.50
C TRP A 28 19.39 -60.40 -30.36
N TYR A 29 18.86 -59.20 -30.64
CA TYR A 29 18.40 -58.26 -29.65
C TYR A 29 17.27 -58.83 -28.79
N CYS A 30 16.28 -59.45 -29.39
CA CYS A 30 15.18 -60.07 -28.72
C CYS A 30 15.57 -61.24 -27.82
N ASP A 31 16.59 -62.02 -28.20
CA ASP A 31 17.13 -63.11 -27.41
C ASP A 31 17.99 -62.67 -26.23
N ASN A 32 18.66 -61.51 -26.38
CA ASN A 32 19.58 -61.01 -25.38
C ASN A 32 18.97 -59.87 -24.50
N THR A 33 17.71 -59.51 -24.74
CA THR A 33 17.01 -58.50 -23.91
C THR A 33 16.17 -59.16 -22.83
N ASN A 34 16.11 -58.54 -21.66
CA ASN A 34 15.22 -58.97 -20.57
C ASN A 34 13.75 -58.54 -20.79
N THR A 35 13.47 -57.92 -21.94
CA THR A 35 12.13 -57.44 -22.26
C THR A 35 11.24 -58.60 -22.71
N HIS A 36 10.17 -58.91 -21.96
CA HIS A 36 9.33 -60.08 -22.20
C HIS A 36 8.57 -60.05 -23.53
N GLY A 37 8.16 -58.89 -24.02
CA GLY A 37 7.40 -58.76 -25.29
C GLY A 37 8.17 -59.22 -26.54
N PRO A 38 9.28 -58.56 -26.88
CA PRO A 38 10.07 -58.88 -28.10
C PRO A 38 10.52 -60.32 -28.20
N LYS A 39 10.98 -60.92 -27.09
CA LYS A 39 11.45 -62.32 -27.09
C LYS A 39 10.30 -63.29 -27.42
N ARG A 40 9.11 -63.08 -26.92
CA ARG A 40 7.96 -63.96 -27.20
C ARG A 40 7.39 -63.79 -28.61
N ILE A 41 7.55 -62.58 -29.21
CA ILE A 41 7.19 -62.38 -30.62
C ILE A 41 7.98 -63.28 -31.57
N ILE A 42 9.22 -63.60 -31.23
CA ILE A 42 10.10 -64.40 -32.11
C ILE A 42 9.96 -65.90 -31.85
N CYS A 43 9.87 -66.32 -30.57
CA CYS A 43 9.95 -67.73 -30.22
C CYS A 43 8.56 -68.47 -30.27
N GLU A 44 7.43 -67.75 -30.30
CA GLU A 44 6.11 -68.39 -30.25
C GLU A 44 5.53 -68.65 -31.65
N GLY A 45 4.52 -69.57 -31.72
CA GLY A 45 3.81 -69.86 -32.96
C GLY A 45 2.97 -68.70 -33.50
N PRO A 46 2.51 -68.75 -34.76
CA PRO A 46 1.99 -67.59 -35.51
C PRO A 46 0.82 -66.87 -34.80
N LYS A 47 -0.11 -67.60 -34.17
CA LYS A 47 -1.24 -66.99 -33.48
C LYS A 47 -0.82 -66.27 -32.18
N LYS A 48 0.06 -66.87 -31.39
CA LYS A 48 0.61 -66.26 -30.18
C LYS A 48 1.58 -65.13 -30.51
N LYS A 49 2.31 -65.21 -31.58
CA LYS A 49 3.17 -64.14 -32.08
C LYS A 49 2.40 -62.86 -32.38
N ALA A 50 1.26 -62.95 -33.05
CA ALA A 50 0.41 -61.80 -33.34
C ALA A 50 -0.14 -61.17 -32.04
N MET A 51 -0.60 -62.00 -31.08
CA MET A 51 -1.07 -61.57 -29.77
C MET A 51 0.03 -60.80 -29.02
N TRP A 52 1.22 -61.32 -28.92
CA TRP A 52 2.34 -60.67 -28.24
C TRP A 52 2.80 -59.40 -28.93
N PHE A 53 2.72 -59.35 -30.25
CA PHE A 53 3.02 -58.14 -31.00
C PHE A 53 2.03 -57.01 -30.69
N VAL A 54 0.72 -57.29 -30.72
CA VAL A 54 -0.32 -56.34 -30.38
C VAL A 54 -0.17 -55.86 -28.93
N LEU A 55 0.09 -56.79 -27.99
CA LEU A 55 0.27 -56.46 -26.57
C LEU A 55 1.50 -55.55 -26.36
N THR A 56 2.63 -55.87 -27.01
CA THR A 56 3.84 -55.07 -26.92
C THR A 56 3.63 -53.67 -27.51
N LEU A 57 2.89 -53.56 -28.60
CA LEU A 57 2.59 -52.29 -29.25
C LEU A 57 1.65 -51.44 -28.38
N LEU A 58 0.66 -52.07 -27.70
CA LEU A 58 -0.22 -51.42 -26.78
C LEU A 58 0.55 -50.85 -25.58
N PHE A 59 1.39 -51.66 -24.95
CA PHE A 59 2.17 -51.16 -23.80
C PHE A 59 3.20 -50.10 -24.25
N ALA A 60 3.82 -50.23 -25.38
CA ALA A 60 4.69 -49.19 -25.93
C ALA A 60 3.94 -47.88 -26.16
N SER A 61 2.72 -47.96 -26.71
CA SER A 61 1.85 -46.76 -26.86
C SER A 61 1.52 -46.09 -25.55
N ILE A 62 1.22 -46.86 -24.51
CA ILE A 62 0.96 -46.33 -23.16
C ILE A 62 2.20 -45.62 -22.59
N VAL A 63 3.38 -46.21 -22.76
CA VAL A 63 4.64 -45.62 -22.31
C VAL A 63 4.91 -44.29 -23.04
N PHE A 64 4.76 -44.26 -24.37
CA PHE A 64 4.90 -43.01 -25.13
C PHE A 64 3.88 -41.96 -24.78
N TRP A 65 2.63 -42.36 -24.53
CA TRP A 65 1.60 -41.46 -24.03
C TRP A 65 2.02 -40.86 -22.69
N GLN A 66 2.44 -41.71 -21.73
CA GLN A 66 2.88 -41.25 -20.42
C GLN A 66 4.09 -40.30 -20.51
N TRP A 67 5.05 -40.60 -21.39
CA TRP A 67 6.16 -39.71 -21.69
C TRP A 67 5.70 -38.36 -22.22
N GLY A 68 4.76 -38.35 -23.12
CA GLY A 68 4.16 -37.13 -23.64
C GLY A 68 3.50 -36.27 -22.53
N VAL A 69 2.79 -36.94 -21.63
CA VAL A 69 2.19 -36.26 -20.45
C VAL A 69 3.28 -35.68 -19.54
N PHE A 70 4.32 -36.43 -19.20
CA PHE A 70 5.41 -35.92 -18.36
C PHE A 70 6.15 -34.75 -19.00
N ILE A 71 6.46 -34.82 -20.30
CA ILE A 71 7.09 -33.72 -21.03
C ILE A 71 6.19 -32.48 -21.00
N ARG A 72 4.89 -32.66 -21.25
CA ARG A 72 3.90 -31.55 -21.18
C ARG A 72 3.86 -30.92 -19.79
N THR A 73 3.75 -31.73 -18.74
CA THR A 73 3.75 -31.26 -17.36
C THR A 73 5.07 -30.55 -17.00
N TYR A 74 6.20 -31.11 -17.43
CA TYR A 74 7.50 -30.46 -17.21
C TYR A 74 7.60 -29.08 -17.89
N LEU A 75 7.08 -28.97 -19.10
CA LEU A 75 7.11 -27.73 -19.89
C LEU A 75 5.99 -26.74 -19.50
N SER A 76 4.98 -27.16 -18.73
CA SER A 76 3.91 -26.28 -18.27
C SER A 76 4.35 -25.33 -17.15
N TRP A 77 5.53 -25.56 -16.56
CA TRP A 77 6.07 -24.74 -15.48
C TRP A 77 5.05 -24.53 -14.34
N GLU A 78 4.34 -25.59 -13.98
CA GLU A 78 3.33 -25.51 -12.93
C GLU A 78 3.93 -25.04 -11.62
N VAL A 79 3.25 -24.09 -10.96
CA VAL A 79 3.66 -23.56 -9.68
C VAL A 79 3.18 -24.50 -8.57
N SER A 80 4.13 -25.05 -7.83
CA SER A 80 3.84 -25.79 -6.61
C SER A 80 4.02 -24.90 -5.38
N VAL A 81 3.06 -24.94 -4.48
CA VAL A 81 3.14 -24.23 -3.19
C VAL A 81 3.61 -25.24 -2.14
N SER A 82 4.74 -24.96 -1.51
CA SER A 82 5.18 -25.71 -0.33
C SER A 82 4.97 -24.84 0.91
N LEU A 83 4.21 -25.34 1.86
CA LEU A 83 4.03 -24.73 3.17
C LEU A 83 5.01 -25.36 4.16
N SER A 84 5.84 -24.53 4.76
CA SER A 84 6.75 -24.95 5.83
C SER A 84 6.39 -24.17 7.10
N VAL A 85 6.00 -24.86 8.13
CA VAL A 85 5.74 -24.31 9.46
C VAL A 85 6.91 -24.68 10.35
N GLY A 86 7.61 -23.69 10.87
CA GLY A 86 8.78 -23.91 11.72
C GLY A 86 8.89 -22.85 12.81
N PHE A 87 9.45 -23.23 13.94
CA PHE A 87 9.82 -22.29 15.00
C PHE A 87 11.21 -21.77 14.70
N LYS A 88 11.33 -20.49 14.37
CA LYS A 88 12.59 -19.81 14.11
C LYS A 88 12.55 -18.44 14.76
N THR A 89 13.68 -18.01 15.31
CA THR A 89 13.87 -16.59 15.63
C THR A 89 13.62 -15.74 14.41
N MET A 90 12.77 -14.74 14.54
CA MET A 90 12.41 -13.82 13.47
C MET A 90 12.77 -12.40 13.88
N ASP A 91 13.12 -11.56 12.92
CA ASP A 91 13.26 -10.15 13.18
C ASP A 91 11.88 -9.58 13.56
N PHE A 92 11.84 -8.85 14.68
CA PHE A 92 10.62 -8.18 15.12
C PHE A 92 10.28 -7.07 14.11
N PRO A 93 9.02 -6.91 13.67
CA PRO A 93 8.68 -5.88 12.69
C PRO A 93 9.02 -4.48 13.18
N ALA A 94 9.20 -3.55 12.25
CA ALA A 94 9.25 -2.15 12.58
C ALA A 94 7.87 -1.67 13.02
N VAL A 95 7.82 -0.84 14.07
CA VAL A 95 6.57 -0.29 14.59
C VAL A 95 6.66 1.23 14.56
N THR A 96 5.85 1.84 13.71
CA THR A 96 5.72 3.30 13.62
C THR A 96 4.54 3.77 14.46
N ILE A 97 4.76 4.81 15.25
CA ILE A 97 3.77 5.41 16.15
C ILE A 97 3.69 6.90 15.84
N CYS A 98 2.49 7.40 15.57
CA CYS A 98 2.23 8.82 15.39
C CYS A 98 1.04 9.24 16.25
N ASN A 99 1.06 10.45 16.76
CA ASN A 99 -0.13 11.03 17.40
C ASN A 99 -1.18 11.35 16.31
N ALA A 100 -2.46 11.26 16.63
CA ALA A 100 -3.52 11.67 15.71
C ALA A 100 -3.47 13.17 15.41
N SER A 101 -3.10 14.01 16.39
CA SER A 101 -2.83 15.42 16.16
C SER A 101 -1.36 15.63 15.81
N PRO A 102 -1.04 16.25 14.65
CA PRO A 102 0.35 16.46 14.22
C PRO A 102 1.10 17.47 15.10
N PHE A 103 0.40 18.44 15.67
CA PHE A 103 0.98 19.56 16.41
C PHE A 103 0.27 19.81 17.74
N GLN A 104 0.99 20.44 18.66
CA GLN A 104 0.46 20.96 19.91
C GLN A 104 -0.18 22.34 19.67
N TYR A 105 -1.47 22.50 20.00
CA TYR A 105 -2.17 23.75 19.76
C TYR A 105 -1.50 24.94 20.47
N SER A 106 -1.03 24.73 21.70
CA SER A 106 -0.28 25.74 22.46
C SER A 106 0.90 26.33 21.69
N LYS A 107 1.57 25.51 20.86
CA LYS A 107 2.73 25.94 20.07
C LYS A 107 2.35 26.56 18.71
N VAL A 108 1.25 26.10 18.09
CA VAL A 108 0.85 26.57 16.73
C VAL A 108 -0.22 27.66 16.76
N LYS A 109 -0.81 27.95 17.92
CA LYS A 109 -1.87 28.95 18.10
C LYS A 109 -1.57 30.32 17.48
N HIS A 110 -0.31 30.74 17.49
CA HIS A 110 0.09 32.03 16.91
C HIS A 110 -0.03 32.04 15.38
N LEU A 111 0.14 30.89 14.72
CA LEU A 111 -0.01 30.72 13.26
C LEU A 111 -1.49 30.63 12.86
N LEU A 112 -2.31 30.04 13.70
CA LEU A 112 -3.73 29.79 13.44
C LEU A 112 -4.67 30.88 13.94
N LYS A 113 -4.15 31.91 14.61
CA LYS A 113 -4.96 32.93 15.28
C LYS A 113 -6.04 33.54 14.39
N ASP A 114 -5.71 33.96 13.21
CA ASP A 114 -6.64 34.59 12.28
C ASP A 114 -7.66 33.57 11.73
N LEU A 115 -7.20 32.34 11.49
CA LEU A 115 -8.04 31.24 11.02
C LEU A 115 -9.05 30.82 12.10
N ASP A 116 -8.61 30.70 13.35
CA ASP A 116 -9.47 30.33 14.49
C ASP A 116 -10.57 31.39 14.73
N GLN A 117 -10.21 32.66 14.67
CA GLN A 117 -11.19 33.75 14.82
C GLN A 117 -12.21 33.74 13.68
N LEU A 118 -11.78 33.47 12.48
CA LEU A 118 -12.65 33.38 11.32
C LEU A 118 -13.56 32.16 11.41
N MET A 119 -13.02 31.01 11.85
CA MET A 119 -13.80 29.78 12.06
C MET A 119 -14.90 29.98 13.13
N GLU A 120 -14.57 30.57 14.25
CA GLU A 120 -15.54 30.90 15.31
C GLU A 120 -16.69 31.75 14.74
N ALA A 121 -16.38 32.82 14.02
CA ALA A 121 -17.38 33.70 13.40
C ALA A 121 -18.24 32.99 12.34
N VAL A 122 -17.65 32.05 11.55
CA VAL A 122 -18.40 31.26 10.58
C VAL A 122 -19.35 30.28 11.26
N LEU A 123 -18.87 29.57 12.28
CA LEU A 123 -19.71 28.63 13.04
C LEU A 123 -20.88 29.31 13.73
N GLU A 124 -20.66 30.48 14.37
CA GLU A 124 -21.74 31.26 14.94
C GLU A 124 -22.84 31.57 13.91
N ARG A 125 -22.47 31.92 12.68
CA ARG A 125 -23.41 32.24 11.62
C ARG A 125 -24.17 31.03 11.07
N ILE A 126 -23.57 29.85 11.10
CA ILE A 126 -24.20 28.61 10.64
C ILE A 126 -25.16 28.06 11.72
N VAL A 127 -24.73 28.06 12.99
CA VAL A 127 -25.47 27.42 14.09
C VAL A 127 -26.59 28.29 14.60
N ALA A 128 -26.39 29.62 14.66
CA ALA A 128 -27.34 30.57 15.22
C ALA A 128 -27.56 31.78 14.28
N PRO A 129 -28.19 31.55 13.11
CA PRO A 129 -28.39 32.66 12.15
C PRO A 129 -29.29 33.81 12.63
N GLU A 130 -30.11 33.57 13.62
CA GLU A 130 -31.10 34.54 14.14
C GLU A 130 -30.65 35.30 15.41
N LEU A 131 -29.51 34.93 16.01
CA LEU A 131 -29.05 35.68 17.21
C LEU A 131 -28.52 37.06 16.80
N PRO A 132 -28.86 38.13 17.60
CA PRO A 132 -28.29 39.44 17.38
C PRO A 132 -26.78 39.36 17.48
N ARG A 133 -26.12 39.74 16.41
CA ARG A 133 -24.66 39.66 16.25
C ARG A 133 -24.02 40.48 17.37
N ALA A 134 -23.31 39.81 18.25
CA ALA A 134 -22.46 40.49 19.23
C ALA A 134 -21.50 41.38 18.45
N ASN A 135 -21.49 42.66 18.74
CA ASN A 135 -20.81 43.73 18.04
C ASN A 135 -19.48 43.27 17.42
N ALA A 136 -19.47 43.18 16.10
CA ALA A 136 -18.32 42.74 15.30
C ALA A 136 -17.26 43.85 15.26
N THR A 137 -16.59 44.11 16.38
CA THR A 137 -15.40 44.97 16.46
C THR A 137 -14.09 44.20 16.27
N ARG A 138 -14.17 42.90 16.04
CA ARG A 138 -12.99 42.14 15.64
C ARG A 138 -12.70 42.35 14.15
N ALA A 139 -11.55 42.90 13.84
CA ALA A 139 -11.04 42.98 12.48
C ALA A 139 -10.69 41.57 12.00
N LEU A 140 -11.66 40.90 11.35
CA LEU A 140 -11.47 39.59 10.79
C LEU A 140 -10.65 39.67 9.49
N ASN A 141 -9.69 38.74 9.31
CA ASN A 141 -8.93 38.62 8.08
C ASN A 141 -9.69 37.75 7.06
N PHE A 142 -10.51 38.39 6.21
CA PHE A 142 -11.31 37.68 5.21
C PHE A 142 -10.52 37.16 4.02
N THR A 143 -9.23 37.45 3.89
CA THR A 143 -8.42 36.96 2.76
C THR A 143 -8.38 35.44 2.72
N LEU A 144 -8.34 34.78 3.88
CA LEU A 144 -8.37 33.33 3.99
C LEU A 144 -9.69 32.72 3.49
N TRP A 145 -10.82 33.41 3.70
CA TRP A 145 -12.14 32.96 3.25
C TRP A 145 -12.27 33.01 1.71
N ASN A 146 -11.70 34.00 1.07
CA ASN A 146 -11.80 34.19 -0.36
C ASN A 146 -10.98 33.22 -1.19
N HIS A 147 -9.96 32.58 -0.61
CA HIS A 147 -9.09 31.64 -1.33
C HIS A 147 -9.79 30.34 -1.74
N THR A 148 -10.77 29.88 -0.96
CA THR A 148 -11.48 28.63 -1.27
C THR A 148 -12.98 28.82 -1.02
N PRO A 149 -13.72 29.36 -2.00
CA PRO A 149 -15.12 29.68 -1.81
C PRO A 149 -15.96 28.41 -1.66
N LEU A 150 -16.83 28.43 -0.65
CA LEU A 150 -17.92 27.52 -0.55
C LEU A 150 -19.04 27.95 -1.51
N VAL A 151 -19.67 26.99 -2.15
CA VAL A 151 -20.75 27.22 -3.12
C VAL A 151 -21.95 26.35 -2.80
N LEU A 152 -23.15 26.88 -3.15
CA LEU A 152 -24.37 26.11 -3.17
C LEU A 152 -24.62 25.61 -4.57
N ILE A 153 -24.85 24.32 -4.72
CA ILE A 153 -25.19 23.67 -5.99
C ILE A 153 -26.63 23.22 -5.91
N ASP A 154 -27.49 23.81 -6.77
CA ASP A 154 -28.84 23.34 -6.96
C ASP A 154 -28.82 22.06 -7.83
N GLU A 155 -29.43 20.98 -7.35
CA GLU A 155 -29.53 19.73 -8.09
C GLU A 155 -30.28 19.86 -9.44
N ARG A 156 -31.15 20.86 -9.55
CA ARG A 156 -31.89 21.15 -10.80
C ARG A 156 -31.04 21.92 -11.82
N ASN A 157 -30.05 22.65 -11.34
CA ASN A 157 -29.20 23.48 -12.21
C ASN A 157 -27.71 23.42 -11.75
N PRO A 158 -27.07 22.24 -11.90
CA PRO A 158 -25.71 22.01 -11.38
C PRO A 158 -24.63 22.86 -12.06
N HIS A 159 -24.93 23.46 -13.19
CA HIS A 159 -23.97 24.27 -13.96
C HIS A 159 -23.84 25.73 -13.48
N HIS A 160 -24.70 26.15 -12.58
CA HIS A 160 -24.70 27.51 -12.03
C HIS A 160 -24.53 27.51 -10.49
N PRO A 161 -23.33 27.17 -9.97
CA PRO A 161 -23.09 27.21 -8.54
C PRO A 161 -23.13 28.65 -8.02
N VAL A 162 -23.81 28.86 -6.90
CA VAL A 162 -23.89 30.15 -6.22
C VAL A 162 -22.88 30.20 -5.10
N VAL A 163 -22.05 31.25 -5.04
CA VAL A 163 -21.08 31.42 -3.95
C VAL A 163 -21.84 31.62 -2.63
N LEU A 164 -21.49 30.82 -1.62
CA LEU A 164 -22.02 30.94 -0.28
C LEU A 164 -21.23 32.01 0.47
N ASP A 165 -21.74 33.23 0.45
CA ASP A 165 -21.15 34.34 1.22
C ASP A 165 -21.82 34.46 2.61
N LEU A 166 -21.15 33.88 3.60
CA LEU A 166 -21.63 33.91 5.00
C LEU A 166 -21.45 35.30 5.65
N PHE A 167 -20.71 36.19 5.01
CA PHE A 167 -20.37 37.52 5.56
C PHE A 167 -21.01 38.68 4.81
N ALA A 168 -21.79 38.42 3.75
CA ALA A 168 -22.56 39.45 3.07
C ALA A 168 -23.57 40.07 4.01
N ASP A 169 -23.38 41.31 4.35
CA ASP A 169 -24.34 42.05 5.17
C ASP A 169 -25.64 42.27 4.38
N ASN A 170 -26.77 41.88 4.95
CA ASN A 170 -28.12 42.04 4.37
C ASN A 170 -28.55 43.49 4.19
N HIS A 171 -27.69 44.49 4.42
CA HIS A 171 -28.03 45.91 4.39
C HIS A 171 -27.88 46.60 3.04
N ASN A 172 -27.36 45.98 2.01
CA ASN A 172 -27.22 46.60 0.67
C ASN A 172 -27.87 45.80 -0.48
N VAL A 173 -29.06 45.23 -0.23
CA VAL A 173 -29.85 44.60 -1.30
C VAL A 173 -30.75 45.65 -1.96
N SER A 174 -30.20 46.74 -2.48
CA SER A 174 -31.04 47.77 -3.12
C SER A 174 -30.57 48.23 -4.52
N ALA A 175 -29.59 47.62 -5.14
CA ALA A 175 -29.18 48.18 -6.44
C ALA A 175 -28.72 47.19 -7.54
N SER A 176 -28.64 45.89 -7.35
CA SER A 176 -28.41 45.00 -8.48
C SER A 176 -29.04 43.63 -8.25
N GLY A 177 -29.97 43.25 -9.08
CA GLY A 177 -30.88 42.13 -8.99
C GLY A 177 -30.29 40.74 -8.83
N SER A 178 -29.36 40.54 -7.94
CA SER A 178 -28.91 39.21 -7.52
C SER A 178 -29.74 38.75 -6.32
N PRO A 179 -30.40 37.60 -6.37
CA PRO A 179 -31.21 37.12 -5.24
C PRO A 179 -30.32 36.91 -4.02
N ALA A 180 -30.83 37.36 -2.86
CA ALA A 180 -30.20 37.13 -1.57
C ALA A 180 -29.88 35.63 -1.37
N PRO A 181 -28.71 35.27 -0.85
CA PRO A 181 -28.24 33.85 -0.78
C PRO A 181 -29.15 32.95 0.08
N GLY A 182 -30.12 33.47 0.79
CA GLY A 182 -31.08 32.69 1.58
C GLY A 182 -32.36 32.26 0.86
N ARG A 183 -32.61 32.67 -0.39
CA ARG A 183 -33.87 32.38 -1.12
C ARG A 183 -33.72 31.55 -2.39
N ALA A 184 -32.51 31.21 -2.81
CA ALA A 184 -32.31 30.55 -4.12
C ALA A 184 -32.62 29.04 -4.10
N CYS A 185 -32.56 28.39 -2.96
CA CYS A 185 -32.91 26.96 -2.86
C CYS A 185 -33.30 26.54 -1.45
N ASN A 186 -34.27 25.63 -1.37
CA ASN A 186 -34.62 24.98 -0.12
C ASN A 186 -33.46 24.08 0.36
N ALA A 187 -33.25 23.98 1.67
CA ALA A 187 -32.19 23.16 2.28
C ALA A 187 -32.18 21.69 1.83
N GLN A 188 -33.31 21.21 1.30
CA GLN A 188 -33.47 19.87 0.73
C GLN A 188 -33.04 19.74 -0.73
N GLN A 189 -32.83 20.84 -1.45
CA GLN A 189 -32.56 20.87 -2.89
C GLN A 189 -31.15 21.37 -3.24
N CYS A 190 -30.45 21.95 -2.27
CA CYS A 190 -29.10 22.46 -2.48
C CYS A 190 -28.08 21.69 -1.69
N LYS A 191 -26.99 21.34 -2.36
CA LYS A 191 -25.79 20.76 -1.74
C LYS A 191 -24.72 21.83 -1.54
N VAL A 192 -24.15 21.86 -0.37
CA VAL A 192 -22.96 22.68 -0.10
C VAL A 192 -21.76 22.00 -0.73
N ALA A 193 -21.01 22.73 -1.51
CA ALA A 193 -19.79 22.22 -2.12
C ALA A 193 -18.63 23.21 -1.96
N MET A 194 -17.44 22.69 -1.95
CA MET A 194 -16.20 23.46 -2.02
C MET A 194 -15.69 23.41 -3.47
N ARG A 195 -15.37 24.58 -4.03
CA ARG A 195 -14.77 24.68 -5.35
C ARG A 195 -13.25 24.62 -5.23
N LEU A 196 -12.67 23.59 -5.78
CA LEU A 196 -11.23 23.38 -5.83
C LEU A 196 -10.75 23.59 -7.27
N CYS A 197 -9.91 24.60 -7.49
CA CYS A 197 -9.38 24.90 -8.82
C CYS A 197 -7.88 24.60 -8.89
N CYS A 198 -7.40 24.18 -10.06
CA CYS A 198 -5.96 24.13 -10.34
C CYS A 198 -5.36 25.54 -10.27
N LEU A 199 -4.05 25.62 -10.05
CA LEU A 199 -3.28 26.89 -9.95
C LEU A 199 -3.57 27.87 -11.10
N ASN A 200 -3.87 27.38 -12.29
CA ASN A 200 -4.18 28.19 -13.46
C ASN A 200 -5.67 28.57 -13.58
N GLY A 201 -6.52 28.18 -12.63
CA GLY A 201 -7.96 28.47 -12.62
C GLY A 201 -8.79 27.87 -13.77
N THR A 202 -8.15 27.09 -14.66
CA THR A 202 -8.81 26.55 -15.87
C THR A 202 -9.67 25.32 -15.62
N VAL A 203 -9.30 24.52 -14.63
CA VAL A 203 -10.03 23.31 -14.27
C VAL A 203 -10.40 23.38 -12.78
N CYS A 204 -11.70 23.37 -12.51
CA CYS A 204 -12.22 23.36 -11.15
C CYS A 204 -13.06 22.12 -10.94
N THR A 205 -12.89 21.49 -9.75
CA THR A 205 -13.70 20.39 -9.28
C THR A 205 -14.53 20.83 -8.07
N PHE A 206 -15.68 20.18 -7.88
CA PHE A 206 -16.56 20.46 -6.74
C PHE A 206 -16.59 19.24 -5.81
N ARG A 207 -16.29 19.48 -4.52
CA ARG A 207 -16.44 18.47 -3.48
C ARG A 207 -17.72 18.75 -2.70
N ASN A 208 -18.68 17.85 -2.81
CA ASN A 208 -19.99 17.99 -2.15
C ASN A 208 -19.93 17.57 -0.69
N PHE A 209 -20.73 18.25 0.16
CA PHE A 209 -20.84 17.99 1.58
C PHE A 209 -22.30 17.80 1.98
N THR A 210 -22.51 17.05 3.05
CA THR A 210 -23.85 16.79 3.61
C THR A 210 -24.39 17.98 4.44
N SER A 211 -23.48 18.80 5.00
CA SER A 211 -23.85 19.97 5.79
C SER A 211 -22.85 21.12 5.62
N ALA A 212 -23.32 22.35 5.89
CA ALA A 212 -22.48 23.53 5.88
C ALA A 212 -21.36 23.44 6.95
N THR A 213 -21.66 22.89 8.12
CA THR A 213 -20.67 22.68 9.18
C THR A 213 -19.54 21.76 8.71
N GLN A 214 -19.87 20.65 8.05
CA GLN A 214 -18.86 19.74 7.49
C GLN A 214 -18.00 20.46 6.44
N ALA A 215 -18.62 21.24 5.56
CA ALA A 215 -17.89 21.98 4.53
C ALA A 215 -16.90 22.99 5.12
N VAL A 216 -17.31 23.70 6.17
CA VAL A 216 -16.49 24.69 6.86
C VAL A 216 -15.35 24.02 7.65
N THR A 217 -15.60 22.87 8.27
CA THR A 217 -14.57 22.11 8.96
C THR A 217 -13.47 21.65 7.96
N GLU A 218 -13.88 21.12 6.81
CA GLU A 218 -12.93 20.74 5.75
C GLU A 218 -12.18 21.95 5.17
N TRP A 219 -12.88 23.10 5.05
CA TRP A 219 -12.23 24.35 4.66
C TRP A 219 -11.16 24.78 5.68
N TYR A 220 -11.47 24.67 6.99
CA TYR A 220 -10.50 24.97 8.05
C TYR A 220 -9.26 24.06 7.95
N ILE A 221 -9.46 22.75 7.77
CA ILE A 221 -8.36 21.79 7.62
C ILE A 221 -7.47 22.15 6.42
N LEU A 222 -8.09 22.50 5.28
CA LEU A 222 -7.36 22.89 4.08
C LEU A 222 -6.52 24.17 4.30
N GLN A 223 -7.10 25.21 4.96
CA GLN A 223 -6.39 26.45 5.25
C GLN A 223 -5.26 26.23 6.28
N ALA A 224 -5.51 25.46 7.34
CA ALA A 224 -4.49 25.10 8.32
C ALA A 224 -3.32 24.37 7.65
N THR A 225 -3.61 23.39 6.80
CA THR A 225 -2.59 22.66 6.03
C THR A 225 -1.78 23.60 5.13
N ASN A 226 -2.45 24.56 4.48
CA ASN A 226 -1.78 25.56 3.64
C ASN A 226 -0.86 26.47 4.48
N ILE A 227 -1.29 26.90 5.65
CA ILE A 227 -0.47 27.69 6.58
C ILE A 227 0.75 26.88 7.02
N PHE A 228 0.58 25.63 7.44
CA PHE A 228 1.69 24.77 7.86
C PHE A 228 2.66 24.46 6.71
N SER A 229 2.19 24.35 5.47
CA SER A 229 3.06 24.09 4.31
C SER A 229 4.06 25.23 4.04
N GLN A 230 3.80 26.42 4.55
CA GLN A 230 4.70 27.58 4.40
C GLN A 230 5.76 27.66 5.51
N VAL A 231 5.63 26.83 6.56
CA VAL A 231 6.57 26.81 7.69
C VAL A 231 7.68 25.78 7.39
N PRO A 232 8.96 26.14 7.65
CA PRO A 232 10.05 25.19 7.50
C PRO A 232 9.87 23.92 8.35
N THR A 233 10.16 22.76 7.80
CA THR A 233 9.98 21.46 8.48
C THR A 233 10.68 21.41 9.84
N GLN A 234 11.84 22.03 9.99
CA GLN A 234 12.59 22.06 11.25
C GLN A 234 11.83 22.78 12.37
N GLU A 235 11.02 23.79 12.04
CA GLU A 235 10.17 24.49 13.00
C GLU A 235 8.91 23.66 13.31
N LEU A 236 8.32 23.04 12.28
CA LEU A 236 7.17 22.14 12.46
C LEU A 236 7.51 20.97 13.40
N VAL A 237 8.69 20.39 13.27
CA VAL A 237 9.17 19.33 14.18
C VAL A 237 9.18 19.80 15.65
N LYS A 238 9.56 21.05 15.92
CA LYS A 238 9.55 21.62 17.29
C LYS A 238 8.14 21.86 17.82
N MET A 239 7.17 22.06 16.93
CA MET A 239 5.76 22.30 17.27
C MET A 239 4.99 21.00 17.50
N GLY A 240 5.51 19.86 17.03
CA GLY A 240 4.94 18.54 17.27
C GLY A 240 5.21 17.98 18.67
N TYR A 241 4.67 16.82 18.93
CA TYR A 241 4.90 16.05 20.16
C TYR A 241 6.31 15.45 20.13
N SER A 242 7.07 15.61 21.20
CA SER A 242 8.40 14.96 21.32
C SER A 242 8.23 13.48 21.70
N GLY A 243 9.25 12.65 21.39
CA GLY A 243 9.21 11.23 21.78
C GLY A 243 9.13 11.02 23.28
N GLU A 244 9.78 11.90 24.04
CA GLU A 244 9.73 11.89 25.51
C GLU A 244 8.33 12.19 26.06
N GLN A 245 7.58 13.08 25.41
CA GLN A 245 6.19 13.39 25.77
C GLN A 245 5.24 12.27 25.36
N LEU A 246 5.40 11.73 24.16
CA LEU A 246 4.48 10.74 23.57
C LEU A 246 4.65 9.35 24.19
N ILE A 247 5.87 8.91 24.47
CA ILE A 247 6.20 7.54 24.92
C ILE A 247 6.55 7.57 26.39
N LEU A 248 5.55 7.37 27.25
CA LEU A 248 5.72 7.38 28.70
C LEU A 248 6.46 6.15 29.21
N ALA A 249 6.11 4.98 28.70
CA ALA A 249 6.75 3.73 29.07
C ALA A 249 6.87 2.79 27.86
N CYS A 250 7.94 2.02 27.86
CA CYS A 250 8.27 1.07 26.81
C CYS A 250 8.87 -0.18 27.43
N LEU A 251 8.42 -1.35 26.99
CA LEU A 251 8.99 -2.66 27.30
C LEU A 251 9.06 -3.48 26.01
N PHE A 252 10.20 -4.11 25.78
CA PHE A 252 10.39 -5.04 24.67
C PHE A 252 11.05 -6.33 25.17
N GLY A 253 10.37 -7.47 25.00
CA GLY A 253 10.89 -8.76 25.47
C GLY A 253 11.13 -8.79 26.97
N ALA A 254 10.30 -8.10 27.77
CA ALA A 254 10.45 -7.88 29.22
C ALA A 254 11.62 -6.95 29.64
N GLU A 255 12.37 -6.41 28.68
CA GLU A 255 13.40 -5.42 28.95
C GLU A 255 12.86 -3.99 28.80
N PRO A 256 13.26 -3.05 29.69
CA PRO A 256 12.81 -1.66 29.59
C PRO A 256 13.46 -0.98 28.38
N CYS A 257 12.65 -0.27 27.61
CA CYS A 257 13.08 0.63 26.55
C CYS A 257 12.63 2.07 26.83
N SER A 258 13.04 3.00 26.00
CA SER A 258 12.67 4.41 26.14
C SER A 258 12.48 5.05 24.76
N TYR A 259 11.99 6.27 24.71
CA TYR A 259 11.87 7.03 23.46
C TYR A 259 13.17 7.11 22.64
N ARG A 260 14.35 6.95 23.28
CA ARG A 260 15.67 6.95 22.63
C ARG A 260 15.91 5.74 21.72
N ASN A 261 15.15 4.65 21.94
CA ASN A 261 15.20 3.46 21.11
C ASN A 261 14.36 3.59 19.82
N PHE A 262 13.74 4.76 19.63
CA PHE A 262 12.93 5.06 18.46
C PHE A 262 13.63 6.05 17.53
N THR A 263 13.50 5.82 16.24
CA THR A 263 13.96 6.75 15.22
C THR A 263 12.82 7.74 14.91
N ALA A 264 13.11 9.03 14.98
CA ALA A 264 12.13 10.06 14.66
C ALA A 264 11.99 10.22 13.14
N LEU A 265 10.76 10.33 12.68
CA LEU A 265 10.39 10.61 11.29
C LEU A 265 9.32 11.70 11.29
N PHE A 266 9.46 12.73 10.46
CA PHE A 266 8.41 13.72 10.26
C PHE A 266 7.46 13.27 9.14
N HIS A 267 6.16 13.17 9.46
CA HIS A 267 5.11 12.83 8.50
C HIS A 267 4.24 14.06 8.23
N PRO A 268 3.91 14.40 6.97
CA PRO A 268 3.14 15.60 6.64
C PRO A 268 1.77 15.69 7.34
N ASP A 269 1.05 14.59 7.45
CA ASP A 269 -0.29 14.56 8.05
C ASP A 269 -0.30 14.32 9.58
N TYR A 270 0.74 13.69 10.13
CA TYR A 270 0.79 13.28 11.53
C TYR A 270 1.91 13.94 12.34
N GLY A 271 2.71 14.81 11.70
CA GLY A 271 3.83 15.47 12.38
C GLY A 271 4.93 14.48 12.79
N ASN A 272 5.34 14.55 14.04
CA ASN A 272 6.40 13.69 14.56
C ASN A 272 5.90 12.27 14.79
N CYS A 273 6.49 11.33 14.07
CA CYS A 273 6.31 9.89 14.22
C CYS A 273 7.58 9.24 14.76
N TYR A 274 7.44 8.14 15.46
CA TYR A 274 8.54 7.43 16.11
C TYR A 274 8.52 5.97 15.69
N ILE A 275 9.65 5.48 15.21
CA ILE A 275 9.79 4.14 14.63
C ILE A 275 10.68 3.29 15.54
N PHE A 276 10.10 2.25 16.12
CA PHE A 276 10.84 1.22 16.84
C PHE A 276 11.35 0.17 15.86
N ASN A 277 12.59 -0.29 16.04
CA ASN A 277 13.20 -1.39 15.28
C ASN A 277 13.22 -1.17 13.76
N TRP A 278 13.48 0.04 13.29
CA TRP A 278 13.48 0.34 11.84
C TRP A 278 14.61 -0.36 11.08
N GLY A 279 15.73 -0.65 11.74
CA GLY A 279 16.84 -1.39 11.12
C GLY A 279 17.66 -0.58 10.12
N THR A 280 17.54 0.76 10.10
CA THR A 280 18.30 1.64 9.21
C THR A 280 19.68 1.97 9.76
N ALA A 281 19.81 2.18 11.06
CA ALA A 281 21.05 2.50 11.75
C ALA A 281 21.67 1.30 12.45
N GLU A 282 20.85 0.40 12.99
CA GLU A 282 21.28 -0.76 13.76
C GLU A 282 20.65 -2.04 13.18
N ARG A 283 21.23 -3.20 13.59
CA ARG A 283 20.64 -4.49 13.22
C ARG A 283 19.26 -4.64 13.87
N ALA A 284 18.30 -5.16 13.10
CA ALA A 284 16.96 -5.44 13.58
C ALA A 284 16.98 -6.34 14.82
N LEU A 285 16.17 -5.99 15.83
CA LEU A 285 15.99 -6.77 17.04
C LEU A 285 15.20 -8.04 16.72
N PRO A 286 15.68 -9.22 17.13
CA PRO A 286 14.96 -10.46 16.93
C PRO A 286 13.88 -10.68 17.99
N SER A 287 12.80 -11.36 17.62
CA SER A 287 11.86 -11.94 18.56
C SER A 287 12.15 -13.44 18.67
N SER A 288 12.46 -13.90 19.86
CA SER A 288 12.81 -15.31 20.11
C SER A 288 11.62 -16.17 20.54
N ASN A 289 10.63 -15.55 21.20
CA ASN A 289 9.51 -16.25 21.81
C ASN A 289 8.18 -15.63 21.40
N PRO A 290 7.14 -16.44 21.19
CA PRO A 290 5.79 -15.95 20.99
C PRO A 290 5.16 -15.53 22.33
N GLY A 291 4.18 -14.64 22.25
CA GLY A 291 3.35 -14.23 23.38
C GLY A 291 3.52 -12.78 23.79
N VAL A 292 2.53 -12.31 24.55
CA VAL A 292 2.37 -10.89 24.93
C VAL A 292 3.58 -10.36 25.71
N GLU A 293 4.21 -11.22 26.52
CA GLU A 293 5.36 -10.82 27.36
C GLU A 293 6.63 -10.56 26.55
N PHE A 294 6.73 -11.12 25.34
CA PHE A 294 7.90 -10.99 24.47
C PHE A 294 7.72 -9.97 23.35
N GLY A 295 6.53 -9.36 23.27
CA GLY A 295 6.23 -8.29 22.34
C GLY A 295 6.65 -6.90 22.81
N LEU A 296 6.28 -5.89 22.03
CA LEU A 296 6.44 -4.49 22.37
C LEU A 296 5.21 -4.01 23.16
N LYS A 297 5.42 -3.52 24.39
CA LYS A 297 4.40 -2.91 25.24
C LYS A 297 4.70 -1.42 25.37
N LEU A 298 3.69 -0.59 25.15
CA LEU A 298 3.83 0.87 25.17
C LEU A 298 2.73 1.50 26.01
N ILE A 299 3.10 2.52 26.77
CA ILE A 299 2.15 3.47 27.35
C ILE A 299 2.42 4.81 26.70
N LEU A 300 1.39 5.36 26.05
CA LEU A 300 1.46 6.59 25.30
C LEU A 300 0.69 7.69 26.01
N ASP A 301 1.28 8.88 26.08
CA ASP A 301 0.57 10.11 26.44
C ASP A 301 0.28 10.89 25.15
N LEU A 302 -0.98 11.05 24.87
CA LEU A 302 -1.41 11.69 23.63
C LEU A 302 -1.51 13.21 23.77
N GLY A 303 -1.55 13.76 25.00
CA GLY A 303 -1.73 15.18 25.25
C GLY A 303 -2.99 15.73 24.57
N GLN A 304 -4.10 15.01 24.69
CA GLN A 304 -5.34 15.29 23.94
C GLN A 304 -5.91 16.70 24.22
N GLU A 305 -5.65 17.25 25.38
CA GLU A 305 -6.05 18.62 25.78
C GLU A 305 -5.36 19.69 24.93
N ASP A 306 -4.25 19.38 24.29
CA ASP A 306 -3.49 20.31 23.45
C ASP A 306 -3.59 19.96 21.94
N TYR A 307 -4.65 19.25 21.55
CA TYR A 307 -4.94 18.97 20.14
C TYR A 307 -5.40 20.23 19.40
N VAL A 308 -4.99 20.34 18.14
CA VAL A 308 -5.48 21.43 17.28
C VAL A 308 -6.95 21.17 16.96
N PRO A 309 -7.86 22.10 17.33
CA PRO A 309 -9.28 21.95 17.06
C PRO A 309 -9.55 21.71 15.57
N PHE A 310 -10.51 20.87 15.25
CA PHE A 310 -10.97 20.52 13.89
C PHE A 310 -9.94 19.85 12.97
N LEU A 311 -8.64 19.89 13.26
CA LEU A 311 -7.61 19.31 12.42
C LEU A 311 -7.70 17.78 12.36
N THR A 312 -8.13 17.16 13.45
CA THR A 312 -8.38 15.72 13.53
C THR A 312 -9.75 15.45 14.14
N SER A 313 -10.46 14.48 13.59
CA SER A 313 -11.76 14.03 14.07
C SER A 313 -11.68 12.96 15.16
N THR A 314 -10.49 12.44 15.43
CA THR A 314 -10.27 11.33 16.36
C THR A 314 -9.14 11.64 17.33
N ALA A 315 -9.29 11.16 18.56
CA ALA A 315 -8.22 11.18 19.55
C ALA A 315 -7.63 9.79 19.69
N GLY A 316 -6.29 9.69 19.62
CA GLY A 316 -5.61 8.42 19.67
C GLY A 316 -4.22 8.49 19.05
N ALA A 317 -3.62 7.31 18.89
CA ALA A 317 -2.39 7.14 18.15
C ALA A 317 -2.65 6.38 16.85
N ARG A 318 -1.89 6.69 15.83
CA ARG A 318 -1.82 5.92 14.59
C ARG A 318 -0.62 5.00 14.67
N LEU A 319 -0.84 3.72 14.49
CA LEU A 319 0.18 2.67 14.59
C LEU A 319 0.29 1.96 13.24
N LEU A 320 1.52 1.68 12.83
CA LEU A 320 1.80 0.85 11.65
C LEU A 320 2.89 -0.16 11.97
N LEU A 321 2.61 -1.43 11.67
CA LEU A 321 3.60 -2.48 11.67
C LEU A 321 4.03 -2.71 10.23
N HIS A 322 5.33 -2.64 9.98
CA HIS A 322 5.85 -2.77 8.63
C HIS A 322 7.22 -3.48 8.63
N GLU A 323 7.67 -3.83 7.44
CA GLU A 323 8.99 -4.45 7.26
C GLU A 323 10.10 -3.43 7.58
N GLN A 324 11.22 -3.93 8.11
CA GLN A 324 12.39 -3.09 8.38
C GLN A 324 12.86 -2.39 7.10
N ARG A 325 13.39 -1.18 7.25
CA ARG A 325 13.89 -0.35 6.14
C ARG A 325 12.86 0.04 5.10
N SER A 326 11.57 -0.27 5.33
CA SER A 326 10.50 0.24 4.48
C SER A 326 10.01 1.60 4.98
N TYR A 327 9.54 2.45 4.06
CA TYR A 327 8.91 3.72 4.44
C TYR A 327 7.52 3.45 5.03
N PRO A 328 7.15 4.05 6.18
CA PRO A 328 5.87 3.81 6.81
C PRO A 328 4.75 4.65 6.17
N PHE A 329 3.86 4.02 5.42
CA PHE A 329 2.64 4.64 4.89
C PHE A 329 1.53 4.63 5.93
N VAL A 330 1.73 5.40 6.99
CA VAL A 330 0.88 5.41 8.19
C VAL A 330 -0.56 5.79 7.87
N LYS A 331 -0.78 6.65 6.89
CA LYS A 331 -2.12 7.10 6.50
C LYS A 331 -2.95 6.00 5.87
N GLU A 332 -2.34 5.21 5.01
CA GLU A 332 -2.99 4.16 4.23
C GLU A 332 -3.12 2.84 5.00
N GLU A 333 -2.04 2.42 5.65
CA GLU A 333 -1.92 1.08 6.23
C GLU A 333 -2.00 1.06 7.77
N GLY A 334 -1.94 2.22 8.40
CA GLY A 334 -1.93 2.30 9.86
C GLY A 334 -3.27 1.96 10.50
N ILE A 335 -3.22 1.48 11.73
CA ILE A 335 -4.35 1.21 12.62
C ILE A 335 -4.50 2.31 13.66
N TYR A 336 -5.72 2.61 14.07
CA TYR A 336 -5.97 3.52 15.18
C TYR A 336 -5.97 2.80 16.52
N ALA A 337 -5.20 3.32 17.48
CA ALA A 337 -5.31 3.00 18.89
C ALA A 337 -6.02 4.16 19.60
N MET A 338 -7.18 3.88 20.15
CA MET A 338 -7.98 4.92 20.83
C MET A 338 -7.39 5.27 22.19
N SER A 339 -7.60 6.51 22.63
CA SER A 339 -7.27 6.94 23.99
C SER A 339 -8.12 6.22 25.04
N GLY A 340 -7.55 5.98 26.23
CA GLY A 340 -8.25 5.36 27.35
C GLY A 340 -8.55 3.87 27.20
N THR A 341 -7.97 3.20 26.20
CA THR A 341 -8.15 1.77 25.94
C THR A 341 -6.81 1.06 25.78
N GLU A 342 -6.78 -0.22 26.08
CA GLU A 342 -5.68 -1.12 25.71
C GLU A 342 -5.94 -1.70 24.32
N THR A 343 -4.99 -1.53 23.43
CA THR A 343 -5.05 -2.08 22.07
C THR A 343 -4.03 -3.20 21.93
N SER A 344 -4.50 -4.42 21.78
CA SER A 344 -3.66 -5.61 21.56
C SER A 344 -3.62 -5.96 20.08
N ILE A 345 -2.41 -6.08 19.53
CA ILE A 345 -2.18 -6.38 18.11
C ILE A 345 -1.43 -7.71 18.00
N GLY A 346 -2.10 -8.72 17.46
CA GLY A 346 -1.47 -9.99 17.11
C GLY A 346 -0.77 -9.90 15.77
N VAL A 347 0.49 -10.29 15.71
CA VAL A 347 1.30 -10.26 14.49
C VAL A 347 1.59 -11.67 14.04
N LEU A 348 1.21 -11.98 12.79
CA LEU A 348 1.59 -13.20 12.10
C LEU A 348 2.41 -12.80 10.86
N VAL A 349 3.56 -13.43 10.67
CA VAL A 349 4.41 -13.15 9.52
C VAL A 349 4.32 -14.32 8.55
N ASP A 350 3.76 -14.05 7.38
CA ASP A 350 3.75 -14.96 6.25
C ASP A 350 4.75 -14.48 5.20
N LYS A 351 5.73 -15.34 4.89
CA LYS A 351 6.70 -15.07 3.82
C LYS A 351 6.28 -15.79 2.55
N LEU A 352 5.78 -15.04 1.58
CA LEU A 352 5.46 -15.55 0.25
C LEU A 352 6.60 -15.21 -0.71
N GLU A 353 7.32 -16.22 -1.17
CA GLU A 353 8.36 -16.08 -2.18
C GLU A 353 7.85 -16.59 -3.54
N ARG A 354 7.69 -15.68 -4.48
CA ARG A 354 7.30 -16.02 -5.86
C ARG A 354 8.53 -16.01 -6.76
N LYS A 355 8.77 -17.12 -7.44
CA LYS A 355 9.86 -17.20 -8.42
C LYS A 355 9.50 -16.37 -9.66
N GLY A 356 10.48 -15.63 -10.17
CA GLY A 356 10.35 -14.88 -11.41
C GLY A 356 10.33 -15.77 -12.65
N LYS A 357 10.71 -15.23 -13.81
CA LYS A 357 10.78 -15.99 -15.07
C LYS A 357 11.66 -17.24 -14.92
N PRO A 358 11.27 -18.41 -15.48
CA PRO A 358 10.13 -18.63 -16.39
C PRO A 358 8.80 -18.95 -15.70
N TYR A 359 8.76 -19.06 -14.37
CA TYR A 359 7.59 -19.51 -13.59
C TYR A 359 6.46 -18.47 -13.51
N SER A 360 6.81 -17.19 -13.43
CA SER A 360 5.85 -16.10 -13.39
C SER A 360 6.45 -14.80 -13.96
N GLN A 361 5.62 -13.77 -14.08
CA GLN A 361 6.07 -12.43 -14.48
C GLN A 361 6.50 -11.57 -13.27
N CYS A 362 6.77 -12.18 -12.13
CA CYS A 362 7.25 -11.45 -10.98
C CYS A 362 8.62 -10.85 -11.23
N THR A 363 8.80 -9.62 -10.79
CA THR A 363 10.05 -8.88 -10.86
C THR A 363 10.95 -9.20 -9.67
N VAL A 364 12.25 -9.13 -9.85
CA VAL A 364 13.23 -9.28 -8.77
C VAL A 364 13.66 -7.89 -8.34
N ASN A 365 13.41 -7.53 -7.07
CA ASN A 365 13.79 -6.25 -6.44
C ASN A 365 13.15 -4.98 -7.03
N GLY A 366 12.17 -5.09 -7.91
CA GLY A 366 11.52 -3.92 -8.52
C GLY A 366 12.44 -3.07 -9.41
N SER A 367 13.69 -3.47 -9.64
CA SER A 367 14.65 -2.70 -10.45
C SER A 367 14.31 -2.71 -11.95
N ASP A 368 13.51 -3.63 -12.37
CA ASP A 368 13.02 -3.80 -13.74
C ASP A 368 11.67 -3.13 -13.98
N VAL A 369 11.11 -2.47 -12.95
CA VAL A 369 9.88 -1.67 -13.07
C VAL A 369 10.29 -0.22 -13.39
N PRO A 370 9.80 0.38 -14.50
CA PRO A 370 10.16 1.73 -14.92
C PRO A 370 9.43 2.80 -14.05
N ILE A 371 9.54 2.70 -12.73
CA ILE A 371 8.96 3.64 -11.77
C ILE A 371 10.10 4.32 -11.02
N HIS A 372 10.12 5.66 -11.05
CA HIS A 372 11.06 6.42 -10.26
C HIS A 372 10.70 6.28 -8.78
N ASN A 373 11.62 5.79 -7.96
CA ASN A 373 11.42 5.71 -6.52
C ASN A 373 11.53 7.11 -5.90
N LEU A 374 10.39 7.69 -5.54
CA LEU A 374 10.32 9.00 -4.87
C LEU A 374 10.92 8.99 -3.46
N TYR A 375 11.14 7.82 -2.90
CA TYR A 375 11.65 7.63 -1.53
C TYR A 375 13.09 7.11 -1.49
N SER A 376 13.82 7.20 -2.60
CA SER A 376 15.23 6.79 -2.70
C SER A 376 16.11 7.47 -1.65
N ASP A 377 15.83 8.74 -1.34
CA ASP A 377 16.60 9.54 -0.40
C ASP A 377 16.48 9.05 1.07
N TYR A 378 15.45 8.29 1.36
CA TYR A 378 15.25 7.68 2.69
C TYR A 378 15.93 6.32 2.84
N ASN A 379 16.62 5.84 1.81
CA ASN A 379 17.23 4.51 1.79
C ASN A 379 16.25 3.38 2.19
N THR A 380 15.02 3.51 1.76
CA THR A 380 13.90 2.62 2.08
C THR A 380 13.32 1.99 0.81
N THR A 381 12.69 0.85 0.96
CA THR A 381 11.90 0.22 -0.10
C THR A 381 10.48 0.76 -0.08
N TYR A 382 9.80 0.73 -1.20
CA TYR A 382 8.38 1.10 -1.31
C TYR A 382 7.51 -0.14 -1.49
N SER A 383 6.27 -0.07 -1.01
CA SER A 383 5.30 -1.15 -1.19
C SER A 383 4.68 -1.11 -2.60
N ILE A 384 4.13 -2.25 -3.04
CA ILE A 384 3.38 -2.36 -4.30
C ILE A 384 2.18 -1.40 -4.32
N GLN A 385 1.59 -1.11 -3.18
CA GLN A 385 0.46 -0.19 -3.05
C GLN A 385 0.84 1.24 -3.44
N VAL A 386 2.06 1.68 -3.10
CA VAL A 386 2.59 2.99 -3.51
C VAL A 386 2.79 3.06 -5.01
N ALA A 387 3.31 2.00 -5.61
CA ALA A 387 3.46 1.92 -7.06
C ALA A 387 2.11 2.00 -7.79
N ALA A 388 1.05 1.46 -7.19
CA ALA A 388 -0.32 1.52 -7.74
C ALA A 388 -0.99 2.90 -7.53
N ALA A 389 -0.59 3.64 -6.50
CA ALA A 389 -1.11 4.98 -6.21
C ALA A 389 -0.46 6.08 -7.05
N LEU A 390 0.72 5.83 -7.63
CA LEU A 390 1.34 6.76 -8.56
C LEU A 390 0.56 6.79 -9.88
N PRO A 391 0.21 7.98 -10.39
CA PRO A 391 -0.41 8.07 -11.71
C PRO A 391 0.52 7.42 -12.74
N PRO A 392 -0.01 6.71 -13.74
CA PRO A 392 0.80 6.15 -14.80
C PRO A 392 1.63 7.28 -15.40
N GLY A 393 2.96 7.16 -15.31
CA GLY A 393 3.87 8.10 -15.96
C GLY A 393 3.46 8.24 -17.42
N PRO A 394 3.76 9.39 -18.09
CA PRO A 394 3.46 9.56 -19.49
C PRO A 394 4.06 8.38 -20.24
N GLY A 395 3.19 7.50 -20.75
CA GLY A 395 3.59 6.37 -21.55
C GLY A 395 4.51 6.83 -22.68
N PRO A 396 5.46 6.01 -23.13
CA PRO A 396 6.29 6.38 -24.27
C PRO A 396 5.34 6.69 -25.42
N SER A 397 5.37 7.96 -25.83
CA SER A 397 4.64 8.49 -26.96
C SER A 397 5.02 7.70 -28.21
N GLY A 398 4.09 6.95 -28.76
CA GLY A 398 4.24 6.46 -30.12
C GLY A 398 3.96 4.97 -30.33
N ARG A 399 2.67 4.68 -30.60
CA ARG A 399 2.22 4.11 -31.90
C ARG A 399 0.71 4.02 -31.91
N PRO A 400 0.03 4.62 -32.90
CA PRO A 400 -1.37 4.33 -33.17
C PRO A 400 -1.43 2.96 -33.84
N ALA A 401 -2.34 2.12 -33.37
CA ALA A 401 -2.87 0.99 -34.14
C ALA A 401 -4.37 1.10 -34.18
#